data_f02bcdcc0667a15604b5ec4c2f0f8ca7
#
_entry.id   f02bcdcc0667a15604b5ec4c2f0f8ca7
#
_cell.length_a   1.000
_cell.length_b   1.000
_cell.length_c   1.000
_cell.angle_alpha   90.00
_cell.angle_beta   90.00
_cell.angle_gamma   90.00
#
_symmetry.space_group_name_H-M   'P 1'
#
loop_
_entity.id
_entity.type
_entity.pdbx_description
1 polymer ?
#
loop_
_entity_poly.entity_id
_entity_poly.type
_entity_poly.pdbx_seq_one_letter_code
_entity_poly.pdbx_strand_id
1 'polypeptide(L)'
;TGQAKITPAYNLPCRYVLHTVGPIVSGDVTAEDERLLASCYRSCLALAEENGVESLAFCCISTGVFHFPNRCAAEIAVQTVRQYKAASGSRMKVIFNVFKDQDREIYAQLLRQA
;
A
#
# COMPACT_ATOMS: atom_id res chain seq x y z
N THR A 1 -8.14 4.52 10.79
CA THR A 1 -7.99 3.45 9.80
C THR A 1 -8.31 3.97 8.40
N GLY A 2 -7.48 3.62 7.42
CA GLY A 2 -7.67 4.05 6.03
C GLY A 2 -7.14 5.45 5.71
N GLN A 3 -6.67 6.18 6.69
CA GLN A 3 -6.07 7.50 6.50
C GLN A 3 -4.54 7.40 6.56
N ALA A 4 -3.86 8.45 6.12
CA ALA A 4 -2.41 8.51 6.15
C ALA A 4 -1.93 9.81 6.77
N LYS A 5 -0.75 9.75 7.39
CA LYS A 5 -0.07 10.89 7.99
C LYS A 5 1.38 10.87 7.54
N ILE A 6 1.94 12.04 7.26
CA ILE A 6 3.33 12.16 6.83
C ILE A 6 4.16 12.86 7.91
N THR A 7 5.37 12.35 8.14
CA THR A 7 6.34 12.98 9.03
C THR A 7 7.71 13.04 8.37
N PRO A 8 8.61 13.92 8.80
CA PRO A 8 10.00 13.86 8.38
C PRO A 8 10.62 12.53 8.79
N ALA A 9 11.61 12.06 8.05
CA ALA A 9 12.24 10.78 8.31
C ALA A 9 13.36 10.85 9.38
N TYR A 10 13.69 12.03 9.83
CA TYR A 10 14.74 12.26 10.85
C TYR A 10 16.07 11.62 10.45
N ASN A 11 16.47 10.53 11.11
CA ASN A 11 17.77 9.86 10.85
C ASN A 11 17.70 8.75 9.81
N LEU A 12 16.55 8.51 9.22
CA LEU A 12 16.42 7.48 8.19
C LEU A 12 16.91 7.99 6.82
N PRO A 13 17.38 7.11 5.93
CA PRO A 13 17.88 7.53 4.61
C PRO A 13 16.76 7.80 3.60
N CYS A 14 15.73 8.48 4.01
CA CYS A 14 14.62 8.91 3.16
C CYS A 14 14.14 10.28 3.66
N ARG A 15 13.33 10.97 2.86
CA ARG A 15 12.83 12.30 3.23
C ARG A 15 11.67 12.26 4.21
N TYR A 16 10.76 11.31 4.01
CA TYR A 16 9.51 11.25 4.75
C TYR A 16 9.18 9.82 5.14
N VAL A 17 8.41 9.70 6.20
CA VAL A 17 7.75 8.44 6.57
C VAL A 17 6.25 8.68 6.54
N LEU A 18 5.52 7.82 5.85
CA LEU A 18 4.07 7.86 5.84
C LEU A 18 3.53 6.79 6.77
N HIS A 19 2.56 7.20 7.58
CA HIS A 19 1.94 6.35 8.58
C HIS A 19 0.49 6.10 8.21
N THR A 20 0.10 4.84 8.16
CA THR A 20 -1.29 4.47 7.95
C THR A 20 -1.61 3.25 8.79
N VAL A 21 -2.89 3.08 9.11
CA VAL A 21 -3.37 1.94 9.88
C VAL A 21 -4.38 1.20 9.03
N GLY A 22 -4.02 -0.03 8.66
CA GLY A 22 -4.92 -0.90 7.92
C GLY A 22 -6.00 -1.52 8.81
N PRO A 23 -7.02 -2.14 8.22
CA PRO A 23 -8.06 -2.81 8.98
C PRO A 23 -7.56 -4.09 9.64
N ILE A 24 -8.11 -4.38 10.81
CA ILE A 24 -7.91 -5.66 11.49
C ILE A 24 -9.04 -6.59 11.05
N VAL A 25 -8.68 -7.74 10.48
CA VAL A 25 -9.67 -8.71 10.01
C VAL A 25 -10.01 -9.69 11.12
N SER A 26 -11.30 -9.80 11.42
CA SER A 26 -11.82 -10.78 12.37
C SER A 26 -12.69 -11.76 11.60
N GLY A 27 -12.21 -13.00 11.40
CA GLY A 27 -12.91 -13.98 10.59
C GLY A 27 -12.73 -13.73 9.11
N ASP A 28 -13.81 -13.74 8.33
CA ASP A 28 -13.74 -13.53 6.89
C ASP A 28 -13.57 -12.06 6.55
N VAL A 29 -12.89 -11.79 5.44
CA VAL A 29 -12.71 -10.42 4.94
C VAL A 29 -14.05 -9.89 4.44
N THR A 30 -14.42 -8.70 4.92
CA THR A 30 -15.65 -8.02 4.49
C THR A 30 -15.34 -6.99 3.40
N ALA A 31 -16.38 -6.54 2.70
CA ALA A 31 -16.25 -5.46 1.72
C ALA A 31 -15.72 -4.18 2.39
N GLU A 32 -16.08 -3.93 3.63
CA GLU A 32 -15.57 -2.79 4.41
C GLU A 32 -14.07 -2.93 4.66
N ASP A 33 -13.58 -4.14 4.99
CA ASP A 33 -12.15 -4.38 5.17
C ASP A 33 -11.38 -4.10 3.89
N GLU A 34 -11.90 -4.54 2.75
CA GLU A 34 -11.27 -4.29 1.45
C GLU A 34 -11.24 -2.80 1.12
N ARG A 35 -12.33 -2.10 1.38
CA ARG A 35 -12.44 -0.67 1.16
C ARG A 35 -11.44 0.11 2.01
N LEU A 36 -11.30 -0.26 3.27
CA LEU A 36 -10.37 0.39 4.19
C LEU A 36 -8.92 0.16 3.79
N LEU A 37 -8.58 -1.06 3.35
CA LEU A 37 -7.23 -1.34 2.89
C LEU A 37 -6.90 -0.54 1.62
N ALA A 38 -7.81 -0.49 0.67
CA ALA A 38 -7.64 0.34 -0.53
C ALA A 38 -7.48 1.82 -0.17
N SER A 39 -8.24 2.29 0.83
CA SER A 39 -8.15 3.66 1.31
C SER A 39 -6.76 3.97 1.90
N CYS A 40 -6.14 3.01 2.58
CA CYS A 40 -4.77 3.18 3.08
C CYS A 40 -3.79 3.48 1.95
N TYR A 41 -3.86 2.71 0.88
CA TYR A 41 -2.98 2.90 -0.28
C TYR A 41 -3.25 4.23 -0.98
N ARG A 42 -4.52 4.55 -1.24
CA ARG A 42 -4.88 5.82 -1.89
C ARG A 42 -4.46 7.03 -1.05
N SER A 43 -4.69 6.98 0.26
CA SER A 43 -4.33 8.08 1.15
C SER A 43 -2.82 8.31 1.19
N CYS A 44 -2.02 7.24 1.22
CA CYS A 44 -0.57 7.34 1.16
C CYS A 44 -0.09 7.91 -0.16
N LEU A 45 -0.66 7.45 -1.28
CA LEU A 45 -0.30 7.94 -2.60
C LEU A 45 -0.63 9.42 -2.77
N ALA A 46 -1.83 9.82 -2.37
CA ALA A 46 -2.26 11.22 -2.46
C ALA A 46 -1.38 12.12 -1.60
N LEU A 47 -1.08 11.71 -0.38
CA LEU A 47 -0.26 12.49 0.54
C LEU A 47 1.19 12.59 0.06
N ALA A 48 1.74 11.52 -0.49
CA ALA A 48 3.08 11.51 -1.08
C ALA A 48 3.15 12.46 -2.27
N GLU A 49 2.18 12.42 -3.16
CA GLU A 49 2.12 13.29 -4.33
C GLU A 49 2.02 14.75 -3.92
N GLU A 50 1.19 15.05 -2.92
CA GLU A 50 1.02 16.40 -2.38
C GLU A 50 2.33 16.97 -1.83
N ASN A 51 3.22 16.11 -1.35
CA ASN A 51 4.52 16.51 -0.80
C ASN A 51 5.68 16.35 -1.80
N GLY A 52 5.39 16.14 -3.07
CA GLY A 52 6.40 16.06 -4.12
C GLY A 52 7.27 14.82 -4.09
N VAL A 53 6.78 13.73 -3.51
CA VAL A 53 7.51 12.46 -3.45
C VAL A 53 7.55 11.81 -4.83
N GLU A 54 8.74 11.45 -5.29
CA GLU A 54 8.94 10.84 -6.61
C GLU A 54 8.92 9.31 -6.55
N SER A 55 9.25 8.75 -5.39
CA SER A 55 9.36 7.30 -5.20
C SER A 55 8.82 6.95 -3.82
N LEU A 56 7.94 5.96 -3.77
CA LEU A 56 7.28 5.52 -2.54
C LEU A 56 7.38 4.00 -2.41
N ALA A 57 7.87 3.53 -1.28
CA ALA A 57 7.94 2.11 -0.97
C ALA A 57 6.87 1.74 0.06
N PHE A 58 6.10 0.72 -0.23
CA PHE A 58 5.10 0.17 0.68
C PHE A 58 5.58 -1.13 1.30
N CYS A 59 5.28 -1.32 2.58
CA CYS A 59 5.28 -2.64 3.19
C CYS A 59 3.90 -3.30 2.96
N CYS A 60 3.77 -4.55 3.38
CA CYS A 60 2.50 -5.28 3.25
C CYS A 60 1.54 -4.84 4.36
N ILE A 61 0.61 -3.96 4.03
CA ILE A 61 -0.35 -3.41 4.99
C ILE A 61 -1.36 -4.49 5.41
N SER A 62 -1.63 -4.59 6.70
CA SER A 62 -2.63 -5.46 7.32
C SER A 62 -2.38 -6.97 7.20
N THR A 63 -1.31 -7.40 6.60
CA THR A 63 -1.04 -8.83 6.51
C THR A 63 -0.31 -9.36 7.73
N GLY A 64 0.19 -9.72 8.42
CA GLY A 64 0.80 -10.12 9.67
C GLY A 64 -0.24 -10.20 10.78
N VAL A 65 -0.03 -9.37 11.81
CA VAL A 65 -0.88 -9.40 13.01
C VAL A 65 -2.31 -8.92 12.77
N PHE A 66 -2.58 -8.21 11.68
CA PHE A 66 -3.93 -7.76 11.37
C PHE A 66 -4.72 -8.78 10.55
N HIS A 67 -4.10 -9.91 10.20
CA HIS A 67 -4.74 -11.09 9.64
C HIS A 67 -5.43 -10.91 8.28
N PHE A 68 -5.07 -9.91 7.51
CA PHE A 68 -5.58 -9.78 6.15
C PHE A 68 -4.91 -10.87 5.28
N PRO A 69 -5.67 -11.66 4.50
CA PRO A 69 -5.07 -12.70 3.65
C PRO A 69 -4.09 -12.10 2.65
N ASN A 70 -2.91 -12.68 2.53
CA ASN A 70 -1.78 -12.12 1.76
C ASN A 70 -2.12 -11.87 0.29
N ARG A 71 -2.75 -12.84 -0.36
CA ARG A 71 -3.07 -12.68 -1.78
C ARG A 71 -4.14 -11.62 -2.01
N CYS A 72 -5.19 -11.62 -1.21
CA CYS A 72 -6.25 -10.62 -1.28
C CYS A 72 -5.69 -9.21 -1.04
N ALA A 73 -4.85 -9.06 -0.02
CA ALA A 73 -4.21 -7.79 0.28
C ALA A 73 -3.31 -7.32 -0.87
N ALA A 74 -2.56 -8.22 -1.48
CA ALA A 74 -1.69 -7.91 -2.60
C ALA A 74 -2.50 -7.46 -3.83
N GLU A 75 -3.59 -8.13 -4.14
CA GLU A 75 -4.47 -7.76 -5.24
C GLU A 75 -5.04 -6.36 -5.04
N ILE A 76 -5.50 -6.04 -3.84
CA ILE A 76 -6.01 -4.71 -3.50
C ILE A 76 -4.92 -3.66 -3.64
N ALA A 77 -3.72 -3.93 -3.13
CA ALA A 77 -2.59 -3.02 -3.21
C ALA A 77 -2.22 -2.68 -4.66
N VAL A 78 -1.99 -3.69 -5.48
CA VAL A 78 -1.60 -3.51 -6.88
C VAL A 78 -2.70 -2.81 -7.67
N GLN A 79 -3.93 -3.24 -7.51
CA GLN A 79 -5.07 -2.65 -8.21
C GLN A 79 -5.28 -1.19 -7.83
N THR A 80 -5.20 -0.86 -6.55
CA THR A 80 -5.38 0.50 -6.06
C THR A 80 -4.31 1.43 -6.60
N VAL A 81 -3.04 0.99 -6.60
CA VAL A 81 -1.94 1.78 -7.14
C VAL A 81 -2.13 2.01 -8.65
N ARG A 82 -2.50 0.98 -9.39
CA ARG A 82 -2.74 1.10 -10.84
C ARG A 82 -3.89 2.07 -11.14
N GLN A 83 -4.98 1.96 -10.42
CA GLN A 83 -6.13 2.85 -10.60
C GLN A 83 -5.78 4.29 -10.25
N TYR A 84 -5.06 4.50 -9.17
CA TYR A 84 -4.62 5.84 -8.78
C TYR A 84 -3.73 6.47 -9.85
N LYS A 85 -2.73 5.75 -10.33
CA LYS A 85 -1.81 6.27 -11.34
C LYS A 85 -2.53 6.57 -12.66
N ALA A 86 -3.45 5.72 -13.06
CA ALA A 86 -4.24 5.92 -14.28
C ALA A 86 -5.15 7.15 -14.16
N ALA A 87 -5.82 7.32 -13.03
CA ALA A 87 -6.75 8.42 -12.82
C ALA A 87 -6.04 9.77 -12.65
N SER A 88 -4.90 9.79 -11.96
CA SER A 88 -4.18 11.04 -11.66
C SER A 88 -3.09 11.39 -12.68
N GLY A 89 -2.70 10.45 -13.52
CA GLY A 89 -1.57 10.62 -14.42
C GLY A 89 -0.22 10.66 -13.72
N SER A 90 -0.15 10.22 -12.47
CA SER A 90 1.06 10.25 -11.67
C SER A 90 2.16 9.38 -12.26
N ARG A 91 3.40 9.90 -12.26
CA ARG A 91 4.60 9.18 -12.66
C ARG A 91 5.40 8.68 -11.47
N MET A 92 4.82 8.75 -10.28
CA MET A 92 5.49 8.29 -9.07
C MET A 92 5.88 6.81 -9.19
N LYS A 93 7.12 6.51 -8.80
CA LYS A 93 7.59 5.13 -8.75
C LYS A 93 7.10 4.49 -7.45
N VAL A 94 6.37 3.39 -7.57
CA VAL A 94 5.86 2.65 -6.40
C VAL A 94 6.57 1.32 -6.31
N ILE A 95 7.10 1.04 -5.13
CA ILE A 95 7.86 -0.18 -4.83
C ILE A 95 7.12 -0.93 -3.73
N PHE A 96 6.87 -2.22 -3.94
CA PHE A 96 6.32 -3.08 -2.90
C PHE A 96 7.46 -3.84 -2.24
N ASN A 97 7.70 -3.52 -0.96
CA ASN A 97 8.79 -4.10 -0.20
C ASN A 97 8.24 -5.31 0.56
N VAL A 98 8.70 -6.50 0.18
CA VAL A 98 8.19 -7.76 0.73
C VAL A 98 9.34 -8.55 1.37
N PHE A 99 9.04 -9.24 2.46
CA PHE A 99 10.04 -9.99 3.22
C PHE A 99 9.94 -11.50 3.02
N LYS A 100 8.73 -12.02 2.85
CA LYS A 100 8.50 -13.45 2.70
C LYS A 100 8.51 -13.85 1.24
N ASP A 101 9.04 -15.03 0.93
CA ASP A 101 9.07 -15.55 -0.42
C ASP A 101 7.68 -15.68 -1.02
N GLN A 102 6.69 -16.08 -0.22
CA GLN A 102 5.30 -16.16 -0.63
C GLN A 102 4.77 -14.82 -1.13
N ASP A 103 5.02 -13.75 -0.40
CA ASP A 103 4.58 -12.42 -0.80
C ASP A 103 5.30 -11.94 -2.05
N ARG A 104 6.61 -12.20 -2.14
CA ARG A 104 7.40 -11.85 -3.33
C ARG A 104 6.81 -12.50 -4.58
N GLU A 105 6.47 -13.77 -4.49
CA GLU A 105 5.91 -14.53 -5.62
C GLU A 105 4.55 -13.98 -6.03
N ILE A 106 3.68 -13.68 -5.06
CA ILE A 106 2.35 -13.11 -5.31
C ILE A 106 2.48 -11.76 -6.02
N TYR A 107 3.28 -10.85 -5.48
CA TYR A 107 3.45 -9.52 -6.08
C TYR A 107 4.11 -9.58 -7.45
N ALA A 108 5.12 -10.43 -7.63
CA ALA A 108 5.77 -10.60 -8.91
C ALA A 108 4.78 -11.07 -9.98
N GLN A 109 3.89 -11.99 -9.62
CA GLN A 109 2.88 -12.49 -10.52
C GLN A 109 1.86 -11.42 -10.89
N LEU A 110 1.37 -10.66 -9.91
CA LEU A 110 0.41 -9.59 -10.12
C LEU A 110 0.98 -8.45 -10.96
N LEU A 111 2.23 -8.07 -10.70
CA LEU A 111 2.87 -6.97 -11.42
C LEU A 111 3.21 -7.31 -12.87
N ARG A 112 3.31 -8.60 -13.22
CA ARG A 112 3.51 -9.04 -14.60
C ARG A 112 2.24 -8.97 -15.44
N GLN A 113 1.08 -8.95 -14.80
CA GLN A 113 -0.20 -8.83 -15.51
C GLN A 113 -0.36 -7.40 -16.02
N ALA A 114 -0.76 -7.27 -17.27
CA ALA A 114 -0.92 -5.96 -17.89
C ALA A 114 -2.20 -5.25 -17.43
#